data_b34b774233511f1a20e9b87e4f211e55
#
_entry.id   b34b774233511f1a20e9b87e4f211e55
#
_cell.length_a   1.000
_cell.length_b   1.000
_cell.length_c   1.000
_cell.angle_alpha   90.00
_cell.angle_beta   90.00
_cell.angle_gamma   90.00
#
_symmetry.space_group_name_H-M   'P 1'
#
loop_
_entity.id
_entity.type
_entity.pdbx_description
1 polymer ?
#
loop_
_entity_poly.entity_id
_entity_poly.type
_entity_poly.pdbx_seq_one_letter_code
_entity_poly.pdbx_strand_id
1 'polypeptide(L)'
;SPHTVELDAGVPARGLHGEGYRGHVFWDEVFVLPVIALRTPEISRALIDYRWRRLDAARAAATAAGLAGALFPWQSGSDGREETPEALYNPRSGRWMPDNSYRQRHVGLAIAYNAWQHYQATGDLEWLAERGGELIIEVTRLFASLAEHDSATDRFHIAGVMGPDEFHDGAADSPGSGLRDNTY
;
A
#
# COMPACT_ATOMS: atom_id res chain seq x y z
N SER A 1 -3.17 -16.19 -18.84
CA SER A 1 -4.28 -16.21 -19.82
C SER A 1 -4.47 -14.80 -20.37
N PRO A 2 -4.75 -14.61 -21.68
CA PRO A 2 -5.05 -13.28 -22.24
C PRO A 2 -6.17 -12.54 -21.48
N HIS A 3 -7.13 -13.26 -20.93
CA HIS A 3 -8.22 -12.68 -20.15
C HIS A 3 -7.77 -12.06 -18.81
N THR A 4 -6.63 -12.47 -18.26
CA THR A 4 -6.13 -11.91 -16.99
C THR A 4 -5.58 -10.48 -17.19
N VAL A 5 -5.14 -10.15 -18.40
CA VAL A 5 -4.59 -8.83 -18.75
C VAL A 5 -5.68 -7.76 -18.82
N GLU A 6 -6.92 -8.16 -19.09
CA GLU A 6 -8.08 -7.26 -19.17
C GLU A 6 -8.80 -7.09 -17.83
N LEU A 7 -8.47 -7.90 -16.81
CA LEU A 7 -9.09 -7.79 -15.51
C LEU A 7 -8.57 -6.56 -14.73
N ASP A 8 -9.49 -5.77 -14.24
CA ASP A 8 -9.20 -4.68 -13.30
C ASP A 8 -9.16 -5.24 -11.86
N ALA A 9 -8.11 -5.95 -11.54
CA ALA A 9 -7.94 -6.65 -10.26
C ALA A 9 -6.48 -6.67 -9.81
N GLY A 10 -6.27 -6.74 -8.50
CA GLY A 10 -4.99 -7.04 -7.87
C GLY A 10 -4.90 -8.50 -7.41
N VAL A 11 -3.78 -8.86 -6.81
CA VAL A 11 -3.60 -10.18 -6.18
C VAL A 11 -4.03 -10.09 -4.71
N PRO A 12 -5.03 -10.87 -4.28
CA PRO A 12 -5.42 -10.93 -2.88
C PRO A 12 -4.29 -11.44 -1.99
N ALA A 13 -4.26 -11.01 -0.73
CA ALA A 13 -3.20 -11.35 0.25
C ALA A 13 -2.93 -12.85 0.37
N ARG A 14 -3.96 -13.69 0.25
CA ARG A 14 -3.84 -15.16 0.29
C ARG A 14 -3.84 -15.81 -1.08
N GLY A 15 -3.69 -15.03 -2.15
CA GLY A 15 -3.74 -15.52 -3.52
C GLY A 15 -5.15 -15.99 -3.92
N LEU A 16 -5.24 -16.66 -5.08
CA LEU A 16 -6.52 -17.06 -5.67
C LEU A 16 -7.25 -18.21 -4.94
N HIS A 17 -6.57 -18.90 -4.03
CA HIS A 17 -7.10 -20.08 -3.31
C HIS A 17 -7.27 -19.85 -1.82
N GLY A 18 -6.88 -18.67 -1.31
CA GLY A 18 -6.91 -18.40 0.12
C GLY A 18 -8.20 -17.73 0.56
N GLU A 19 -8.76 -18.19 1.66
CA GLU A 19 -9.98 -17.67 2.29
C GLU A 19 -9.72 -16.49 3.24
N GLY A 20 -8.46 -16.12 3.49
CA GLY A 20 -8.13 -15.03 4.40
C GLY A 20 -8.36 -13.65 3.76
N TYR A 21 -8.63 -12.66 4.62
CA TYR A 21 -8.73 -11.25 4.25
C TYR A 21 -9.80 -10.93 3.19
N ARG A 22 -10.81 -11.79 3.05
CA ARG A 22 -11.99 -11.58 2.20
C ARG A 22 -11.68 -11.25 0.73
N GLY A 23 -10.54 -11.72 0.20
CA GLY A 23 -10.13 -11.46 -1.16
C GLY A 23 -9.61 -10.04 -1.44
N HIS A 24 -9.38 -9.23 -0.40
CA HIS A 24 -8.84 -7.88 -0.56
C HIS A 24 -7.37 -7.87 -0.95
N VAL A 25 -6.97 -6.79 -1.58
CA VAL A 25 -5.60 -6.53 -2.03
C VAL A 25 -4.88 -5.68 -1.01
N PHE A 26 -3.74 -6.18 -0.54
CA PHE A 26 -2.85 -5.51 0.41
C PHE A 26 -1.50 -5.21 -0.24
N TRP A 27 -0.43 -5.25 0.53
CA TRP A 27 0.94 -5.05 0.04
C TRP A 27 1.61 -6.34 -0.43
N ASP A 28 1.00 -7.49 -0.20
CA ASP A 28 1.55 -8.84 -0.47
C ASP A 28 1.94 -9.04 -1.93
N GLU A 29 1.41 -8.22 -2.83
CA GLU A 29 1.82 -8.17 -4.23
C GLU A 29 3.34 -7.96 -4.39
N VAL A 30 4.02 -7.33 -3.40
CA VAL A 30 5.47 -7.11 -3.41
C VAL A 30 6.27 -8.41 -3.46
N PHE A 31 5.73 -9.51 -2.96
CA PHE A 31 6.40 -10.81 -2.94
C PHE A 31 6.22 -11.61 -4.23
N VAL A 32 5.20 -11.31 -5.02
CA VAL A 32 4.87 -12.08 -6.22
C VAL A 32 5.11 -11.32 -7.51
N LEU A 33 4.87 -10.02 -7.56
CA LEU A 33 5.00 -9.23 -8.78
C LEU A 33 6.40 -9.23 -9.40
N PRO A 34 7.51 -9.22 -8.64
CA PRO A 34 8.85 -9.32 -9.24
C PRO A 34 9.05 -10.60 -10.05
N VAL A 35 8.51 -11.73 -9.59
CA VAL A 35 8.58 -13.01 -10.31
C VAL A 35 7.66 -12.99 -11.55
N ILE A 36 6.46 -12.44 -11.40
CA ILE A 36 5.50 -12.31 -12.50
C ILE A 36 6.06 -11.38 -13.59
N ALA A 37 6.71 -10.28 -13.22
CA ALA A 37 7.32 -9.35 -14.17
C ALA A 37 8.39 -10.03 -15.08
N LEU A 38 9.12 -10.99 -14.53
CA LEU A 38 10.13 -11.75 -15.30
C LEU A 38 9.52 -12.84 -16.19
N ARG A 39 8.34 -13.36 -15.86
CA ARG A 39 7.75 -14.53 -16.54
C ARG A 39 6.61 -14.17 -17.47
N THR A 40 5.78 -13.22 -17.06
CA THR A 40 4.55 -12.79 -17.73
C THR A 40 4.36 -11.30 -17.50
N PRO A 41 5.23 -10.45 -18.10
CA PRO A 41 5.25 -9.01 -17.83
C PRO A 41 3.91 -8.31 -18.11
N GLU A 42 3.13 -8.79 -19.07
CA GLU A 42 1.79 -8.29 -19.36
C GLU A 42 0.82 -8.47 -18.19
N ILE A 43 0.96 -9.55 -17.42
CA ILE A 43 0.16 -9.79 -16.23
C ILE A 43 0.62 -8.87 -15.09
N SER A 44 1.93 -8.75 -14.89
CA SER A 44 2.49 -7.82 -13.90
C SER A 44 2.01 -6.39 -14.15
N ARG A 45 2.08 -5.94 -15.41
CA ARG A 45 1.58 -4.63 -15.82
C ARG A 45 0.09 -4.44 -15.47
N ALA A 46 -0.76 -5.39 -15.83
CA ALA A 46 -2.20 -5.32 -15.57
C ALA A 46 -2.52 -5.22 -14.07
N LEU A 47 -1.77 -5.95 -13.22
CA LEU A 47 -1.91 -5.92 -11.77
C LEU A 47 -1.47 -4.58 -11.18
N ILE A 48 -0.40 -3.98 -11.68
CA ILE A 48 0.03 -2.64 -11.25
C ILE A 48 -0.95 -1.57 -11.77
N ASP A 49 -1.47 -1.73 -12.98
CA ASP A 49 -2.47 -0.83 -13.55
C ASP A 49 -3.78 -0.78 -12.72
N TYR A 50 -4.09 -1.81 -11.93
CA TYR A 50 -5.15 -1.75 -10.92
C TYR A 50 -4.93 -0.57 -9.95
N ARG A 51 -3.71 -0.35 -9.49
CA ARG A 51 -3.35 0.76 -8.62
C ARG A 51 -3.38 2.10 -9.36
N TRP A 52 -2.86 2.13 -10.59
CA TRP A 52 -2.86 3.35 -11.40
C TRP A 52 -4.28 3.84 -11.71
N ARG A 53 -5.20 2.95 -12.07
CA ARG A 53 -6.61 3.32 -12.29
C ARG A 53 -7.30 3.90 -11.06
N ARG A 54 -6.74 3.69 -9.87
CA ARG A 54 -7.25 4.20 -8.57
C ARG A 54 -6.42 5.35 -8.02
N LEU A 55 -5.51 5.89 -8.82
CA LEU A 55 -4.61 6.96 -8.39
C LEU A 55 -5.36 8.23 -7.99
N ASP A 56 -6.40 8.62 -8.72
CA ASP A 56 -7.20 9.80 -8.39
C ASP A 56 -7.97 9.62 -7.07
N ALA A 57 -8.46 8.43 -6.79
CA ALA A 57 -9.08 8.12 -5.51
C ALA A 57 -8.04 8.18 -4.36
N ALA A 58 -6.82 7.70 -4.60
CA ALA A 58 -5.73 7.78 -3.63
C ALA A 58 -5.25 9.23 -3.39
N ARG A 59 -5.25 10.08 -4.41
CA ARG A 59 -5.00 11.53 -4.28
C ARG A 59 -6.06 12.23 -3.45
N ALA A 60 -7.34 11.91 -3.71
CA ALA A 60 -8.45 12.44 -2.93
C ALA A 60 -8.36 12.00 -1.44
N ALA A 61 -7.97 10.76 -1.18
CA ALA A 61 -7.75 10.26 0.18
C ALA A 61 -6.59 10.98 0.88
N ALA A 62 -5.47 11.24 0.18
CA ALA A 62 -4.36 12.03 0.72
C ALA A 62 -4.82 13.44 1.07
N THR A 63 -5.54 14.12 0.16
CA THR A 63 -6.08 15.47 0.39
C THR A 63 -7.02 15.51 1.59
N ALA A 64 -7.92 14.53 1.72
CA ALA A 64 -8.84 14.43 2.85
C ALA A 64 -8.10 14.22 4.19
N ALA A 65 -6.93 13.61 4.16
CA ALA A 65 -6.04 13.44 5.31
C ALA A 65 -5.10 14.65 5.56
N GLY A 66 -5.18 15.71 4.77
CA GLY A 66 -4.29 16.87 4.85
C GLY A 66 -2.88 16.60 4.32
N LEU A 67 -2.71 15.59 3.46
CA LEU A 67 -1.44 15.15 2.91
C LEU A 67 -1.36 15.45 1.40
N ALA A 68 -0.15 15.45 0.86
CA ALA A 68 0.11 15.51 -0.59
C ALA A 68 0.29 14.10 -1.16
N GLY A 69 0.24 14.00 -2.50
CA GLY A 69 0.50 12.75 -3.21
C GLY A 69 -0.68 11.78 -3.17
N ALA A 70 -0.40 10.47 -3.11
CA ALA A 70 -1.41 9.43 -3.18
C ALA A 70 -1.39 8.51 -1.95
N LEU A 71 -2.49 8.50 -1.20
CA LEU A 71 -2.70 7.63 -0.04
C LEU A 71 -3.51 6.41 -0.47
N PHE A 72 -2.82 5.34 -0.79
CA PHE A 72 -3.45 4.07 -1.10
C PHE A 72 -3.99 3.38 0.16
N PRO A 73 -5.15 2.70 0.09
CA PRO A 73 -5.72 1.99 1.22
C PRO A 73 -4.85 0.80 1.62
N TRP A 74 -4.80 0.51 2.90
CA TRP A 74 -4.18 -0.72 3.39
C TRP A 74 -4.92 -1.95 2.89
N GLN A 75 -6.24 -1.98 3.06
CA GLN A 75 -7.10 -3.05 2.61
C GLN A 75 -7.97 -2.57 1.45
N SER A 76 -7.57 -2.91 0.22
CA SER A 76 -8.22 -2.42 -0.99
C SER A 76 -9.23 -3.41 -1.54
N GLY A 77 -10.45 -2.94 -1.77
CA GLY A 77 -11.48 -3.66 -2.50
C GLY A 77 -11.44 -3.39 -4.02
N SER A 78 -12.52 -3.75 -4.70
CA SER A 78 -12.63 -3.62 -6.16
C SER A 78 -12.64 -2.17 -6.65
N ASP A 79 -13.16 -1.24 -5.87
CA ASP A 79 -13.22 0.19 -6.19
C ASP A 79 -12.05 1.01 -5.66
N GLY A 80 -11.14 0.38 -4.89
CA GLY A 80 -9.94 1.03 -4.34
C GLY A 80 -10.17 1.87 -3.10
N ARG A 81 -11.34 1.76 -2.44
CA ARG A 81 -11.56 2.40 -1.14
C ARG A 81 -10.83 1.65 -0.02
N GLU A 82 -10.59 2.38 1.08
CA GLU A 82 -10.13 1.77 2.33
C GLU A 82 -11.26 0.93 2.94
N GLU A 83 -11.00 -0.36 3.08
CA GLU A 83 -11.97 -1.32 3.62
C GLU A 83 -11.47 -1.98 4.92
N THR A 84 -10.44 -1.42 5.54
CA THR A 84 -9.99 -1.84 6.87
C THR A 84 -11.13 -1.65 7.86
N PRO A 85 -11.51 -2.69 8.62
CA PRO A 85 -12.53 -2.57 9.66
C PRO A 85 -12.11 -1.56 10.73
N GLU A 86 -13.07 -0.83 11.30
CA GLU A 86 -12.79 0.08 12.43
C GLU A 86 -12.44 -0.69 13.71
N ALA A 87 -12.91 -1.93 13.82
CA ALA A 87 -12.64 -2.79 14.97
C ALA A 87 -12.57 -4.26 14.59
N LEU A 88 -11.74 -5.00 15.30
CA LEU A 88 -11.60 -6.45 15.22
C LEU A 88 -12.08 -7.12 16.50
N TYR A 89 -12.82 -8.22 16.34
CA TYR A 89 -13.21 -9.05 17.47
C TYR A 89 -12.09 -10.03 17.83
N ASN A 90 -11.63 -9.97 19.07
CA ASN A 90 -10.65 -10.92 19.60
C ASN A 90 -11.38 -12.05 20.32
N PRO A 91 -11.45 -13.26 19.75
CA PRO A 91 -12.20 -14.39 20.33
C PRO A 91 -11.59 -14.90 21.64
N ARG A 92 -10.29 -14.68 21.87
CA ARG A 92 -9.63 -15.12 23.12
C ARG A 92 -10.00 -14.25 24.32
N SER A 93 -10.14 -12.94 24.11
CA SER A 93 -10.52 -12.00 25.16
C SER A 93 -12.03 -11.71 25.21
N GLY A 94 -12.78 -12.09 24.16
CA GLY A 94 -14.19 -11.77 24.01
C GLY A 94 -14.45 -10.27 23.80
N ARG A 95 -13.47 -9.50 23.35
CA ARG A 95 -13.54 -8.04 23.22
C ARG A 95 -13.37 -7.58 21.78
N TRP A 96 -14.04 -6.49 21.45
CA TRP A 96 -13.74 -5.71 20.26
C TRP A 96 -12.55 -4.79 20.56
N MET A 97 -11.60 -4.73 19.62
CA MET A 97 -10.40 -3.91 19.69
C MET A 97 -10.38 -2.96 18.49
N PRO A 98 -9.96 -1.69 18.63
CA PRO A 98 -9.75 -0.82 17.48
C PRO A 98 -8.81 -1.46 16.48
N ASP A 99 -9.11 -1.33 15.20
CA ASP A 99 -8.21 -1.71 14.10
C ASP A 99 -7.56 -0.46 13.53
N ASN A 100 -6.27 -0.29 13.80
CA ASN A 100 -5.46 0.82 13.30
C ASN A 100 -4.69 0.47 12.03
N SER A 101 -4.98 -0.67 11.40
CA SER A 101 -4.23 -1.17 10.23
C SER A 101 -4.28 -0.22 9.03
N TYR A 102 -5.29 0.65 8.93
CA TYR A 102 -5.32 1.72 7.92
C TYR A 102 -4.09 2.64 7.98
N ARG A 103 -3.32 2.64 9.08
CA ARG A 103 -2.06 3.38 9.24
C ARG A 103 -0.84 2.67 8.66
N GLN A 104 -1.01 1.50 8.07
CA GLN A 104 0.05 0.75 7.39
C GLN A 104 0.37 1.38 6.03
N ARG A 105 1.11 2.49 6.04
CA ARG A 105 1.42 3.31 4.86
C ARG A 105 2.39 2.65 3.89
N HIS A 106 3.09 1.61 4.31
CA HIS A 106 4.04 0.86 3.48
C HIS A 106 3.40 0.18 2.26
N VAL A 107 2.08 0.04 2.21
CA VAL A 107 1.38 -0.37 0.97
C VAL A 107 1.76 0.53 -0.22
N GLY A 108 1.91 1.84 0.00
CA GLY A 108 2.38 2.79 -1.02
C GLY A 108 3.80 2.47 -1.48
N LEU A 109 4.71 2.19 -0.55
CA LEU A 109 6.10 1.81 -0.87
C LEU A 109 6.15 0.51 -1.69
N ALA A 110 5.32 -0.48 -1.36
CA ALA A 110 5.20 -1.72 -2.13
C ALA A 110 4.73 -1.45 -3.57
N ILE A 111 3.77 -0.54 -3.76
CA ILE A 111 3.27 -0.14 -5.09
C ILE A 111 4.40 0.53 -5.90
N ALA A 112 5.11 1.49 -5.31
CA ALA A 112 6.23 2.16 -5.98
C ALA A 112 7.36 1.18 -6.33
N TYR A 113 7.70 0.28 -5.40
CA TYR A 113 8.68 -0.79 -5.63
C TYR A 113 8.27 -1.71 -6.78
N ASN A 114 7.01 -2.16 -6.81
CA ASN A 114 6.51 -3.03 -7.87
C ASN A 114 6.54 -2.34 -9.24
N ALA A 115 6.18 -1.06 -9.30
CA ALA A 115 6.26 -0.28 -10.54
C ALA A 115 7.71 -0.16 -11.04
N TRP A 116 8.65 0.09 -10.14
CA TRP A 116 10.08 0.14 -10.47
C TRP A 116 10.63 -1.22 -10.90
N GLN A 117 10.29 -2.31 -10.19
CA GLN A 117 10.72 -3.67 -10.53
C GLN A 117 10.16 -4.12 -11.89
N HIS A 118 8.92 -3.76 -12.21
CA HIS A 118 8.35 -4.03 -13.54
C HIS A 118 9.17 -3.36 -14.63
N TYR A 119 9.49 -2.07 -14.48
CA TYR A 119 10.33 -1.36 -15.44
C TYR A 119 11.72 -1.99 -15.56
N GLN A 120 12.37 -2.34 -14.45
CA GLN A 120 13.69 -2.98 -14.48
C GLN A 120 13.67 -4.34 -15.20
N ALA A 121 12.59 -5.10 -15.05
CA ALA A 121 12.45 -6.41 -15.70
C ALA A 121 12.13 -6.32 -17.20
N THR A 122 11.42 -5.27 -17.63
CA THR A 122 10.88 -5.17 -18.99
C THR A 122 11.60 -4.15 -19.86
N GLY A 123 12.19 -3.11 -19.26
CA GLY A 123 12.68 -1.94 -19.99
C GLY A 123 11.58 -1.08 -20.62
N ASP A 124 10.30 -1.29 -20.25
CA ASP A 124 9.14 -0.57 -20.81
C ASP A 124 9.11 0.89 -20.32
N LEU A 125 9.89 1.72 -21.01
CA LEU A 125 10.02 3.16 -20.70
C LEU A 125 8.72 3.92 -21.01
N GLU A 126 7.96 3.50 -22.01
CA GLU A 126 6.69 4.14 -22.38
C GLU A 126 5.68 3.98 -21.23
N TRP A 127 5.49 2.76 -20.75
CA TRP A 127 4.61 2.51 -19.59
C TRP A 127 5.11 3.23 -18.32
N LEU A 128 6.43 3.24 -18.08
CA LEU A 128 6.98 3.97 -16.94
C LEU A 128 6.66 5.47 -17.03
N ALA A 129 6.83 6.07 -18.20
CA ALA A 129 6.56 7.49 -18.42
C ALA A 129 5.07 7.84 -18.31
N GLU A 130 4.17 6.97 -18.77
CA GLU A 130 2.74 7.21 -18.79
C GLU A 130 2.02 6.86 -17.48
N ARG A 131 2.53 5.87 -16.72
CA ARG A 131 1.82 5.30 -15.57
C ARG A 131 2.71 5.00 -14.37
N GLY A 132 3.73 4.15 -14.55
CA GLY A 132 4.56 3.68 -13.44
C GLY A 132 5.30 4.81 -12.72
N GLY A 133 5.81 5.78 -13.47
CA GLY A 133 6.48 6.97 -12.93
C GLY A 133 5.53 7.85 -12.12
N GLU A 134 4.29 8.00 -12.57
CA GLU A 134 3.27 8.76 -11.84
C GLU A 134 2.96 8.11 -10.48
N LEU A 135 2.81 6.78 -10.43
CA LEU A 135 2.64 6.06 -9.16
C LEU A 135 3.81 6.31 -8.21
N ILE A 136 5.05 6.18 -8.70
CA ILE A 136 6.25 6.39 -7.88
C ILE A 136 6.31 7.82 -7.34
N ILE A 137 6.06 8.81 -8.19
CA ILE A 137 6.11 10.23 -7.79
C ILE A 137 5.04 10.54 -6.75
N GLU A 138 3.81 10.07 -6.94
CA GLU A 138 2.72 10.39 -6.03
C GLU A 138 2.86 9.70 -4.67
N VAL A 139 3.40 8.47 -4.64
CA VAL A 139 3.78 7.81 -3.39
C VAL A 139 4.92 8.59 -2.70
N THR A 140 5.93 9.01 -3.46
CA THR A 140 7.05 9.82 -2.92
C THR A 140 6.55 11.13 -2.31
N ARG A 141 5.60 11.81 -2.97
CA ARG A 141 4.98 13.04 -2.45
C ARG A 141 4.25 12.79 -1.14
N LEU A 142 3.56 11.64 -1.00
CA LEU A 142 2.90 11.27 0.25
C LEU A 142 3.93 11.16 1.39
N PHE A 143 4.99 10.38 1.20
CA PHE A 143 6.00 10.19 2.23
C PHE A 143 6.76 11.49 2.55
N ALA A 144 7.02 12.33 1.55
CA ALA A 144 7.60 13.66 1.78
C ALA A 144 6.66 14.57 2.61
N SER A 145 5.34 14.45 2.44
CA SER A 145 4.37 15.22 3.22
C SER A 145 4.12 14.66 4.63
N LEU A 146 4.43 13.38 4.85
CA LEU A 146 4.40 12.76 6.18
C LEU A 146 5.63 13.07 7.01
N ALA A 147 6.73 13.44 6.36
CA ALA A 147 8.01 13.67 7.02
C ALA A 147 8.04 15.04 7.70
N GLU A 148 8.30 15.07 8.99
CA GLU A 148 8.44 16.26 9.81
C GLU A 148 9.92 16.53 10.11
N HIS A 149 10.39 17.75 9.84
CA HIS A 149 11.77 18.14 10.14
C HIS A 149 11.95 18.49 11.61
N ASP A 150 12.83 17.79 12.30
CA ASP A 150 13.29 18.12 13.64
C ASP A 150 14.54 19.00 13.54
N SER A 151 14.39 20.27 13.80
CA SER A 151 15.47 21.25 13.74
C SER A 151 16.54 21.06 14.84
N ALA A 152 16.23 20.35 15.93
CA ALA A 152 17.20 20.10 17.00
C ALA A 152 18.21 19.02 16.62
N THR A 153 17.80 18.06 15.81
CA THR A 153 18.66 16.94 15.37
C THR A 153 19.02 17.02 13.89
N ASP A 154 18.43 17.96 13.14
CA ASP A 154 18.52 18.09 11.68
C ASP A 154 18.15 16.80 10.95
N ARG A 155 17.06 16.17 11.40
CA ARG A 155 16.54 14.94 10.82
C ARG A 155 15.07 15.06 10.47
N PHE A 156 14.64 14.22 9.52
CA PHE A 156 13.22 14.04 9.22
C PHE A 156 12.68 12.81 9.93
N HIS A 157 11.47 12.90 10.43
CA HIS A 157 10.77 11.85 11.13
C HIS A 157 9.40 11.61 10.54
N ILE A 158 8.94 10.37 10.55
CA ILE A 158 7.58 9.99 10.21
C ILE A 158 6.93 9.38 11.46
N ALA A 159 5.82 9.95 11.89
CA ALA A 159 5.09 9.52 13.06
C ALA A 159 3.66 9.07 12.70
N GLY A 160 3.01 8.36 13.63
CA GLY A 160 1.63 7.94 13.49
C GLY A 160 1.40 6.79 12.50
N VAL A 161 2.46 6.06 12.14
CA VAL A 161 2.38 4.88 11.25
C VAL A 161 2.25 3.59 12.06
N MET A 162 1.81 2.53 11.40
CA MET A 162 1.75 1.19 11.95
C MET A 162 2.77 0.28 11.27
N GLY A 163 3.38 -0.62 12.05
CA GLY A 163 4.31 -1.63 11.55
C GLY A 163 3.63 -2.74 10.75
N PRO A 164 4.41 -3.61 10.05
CA PRO A 164 3.85 -4.69 9.24
C PRO A 164 3.22 -5.82 10.07
N ASP A 165 3.61 -5.94 11.33
CA ASP A 165 3.06 -6.94 12.24
C ASP A 165 1.71 -6.46 12.81
N GLU A 166 0.79 -7.39 12.99
CA GLU A 166 -0.51 -7.10 13.58
C GLU A 166 -0.37 -6.48 14.98
N PHE A 167 -1.18 -5.44 15.24
CA PHE A 167 -1.17 -4.67 16.50
C PHE A 167 0.14 -3.93 16.81
N HIS A 168 1.03 -3.76 15.85
CA HIS A 168 2.25 -2.96 15.99
C HIS A 168 1.93 -1.48 15.74
N ASP A 169 1.09 -0.90 16.58
CA ASP A 169 0.45 0.40 16.38
C ASP A 169 0.79 1.44 17.45
N GLY A 170 1.78 1.18 18.29
CA GLY A 170 2.24 2.12 19.31
C GLY A 170 3.22 1.51 20.30
N ALA A 171 3.79 2.36 21.12
CA ALA A 171 4.63 1.93 22.24
C ALA A 171 3.75 1.40 23.40
N ALA A 172 4.34 0.63 24.31
CA ALA A 172 3.62 0.04 25.44
C ALA A 172 2.93 1.06 26.36
N ASP A 173 3.47 2.28 26.44
CA ASP A 173 2.95 3.39 27.23
C ASP A 173 1.95 4.27 26.47
N SER A 174 1.84 4.07 25.15
CA SER A 174 0.94 4.83 24.27
C SER A 174 0.36 3.96 23.14
N PRO A 175 -0.37 2.89 23.48
CA PRO A 175 -0.93 1.99 22.50
C PRO A 175 -1.91 2.71 21.56
N GLY A 176 -1.89 2.38 20.27
CA GLY A 176 -2.74 2.98 19.26
C GLY A 176 -2.34 4.39 18.80
N SER A 177 -1.27 4.98 19.36
CA SER A 177 -0.79 6.31 18.95
C SER A 177 -0.05 6.31 17.60
N GLY A 178 0.34 5.14 17.11
CA GLY A 178 1.24 4.94 15.99
C GLY A 178 2.70 4.91 16.41
N LEU A 179 3.53 4.39 15.51
CA LEU A 179 4.97 4.34 15.67
C LEU A 179 5.63 5.57 15.07
N ARG A 180 6.82 5.90 15.58
CA ARG A 180 7.70 6.89 14.99
C ARG A 180 8.90 6.18 14.35
N ASP A 181 9.24 6.58 13.12
CA ASP A 181 10.41 6.10 12.38
C ASP A 181 10.47 4.56 12.28
N ASN A 182 9.33 3.96 12.02
CA ASN A 182 9.30 2.52 11.80
C ASN A 182 10.01 2.17 10.49
N THR A 183 10.91 1.21 10.55
CA THR A 183 11.72 0.78 9.40
C THR A 183 11.02 -0.36 8.65
N TYR A 184 10.87 -0.20 7.34
CA TYR A 184 10.42 -1.22 6.40
C TYR A 184 11.49 -1.51 5.36
#